data_2476a8e97c1cec6b524e4bb3c4a714a9
#
_entry.id   2476a8e97c1cec6b524e4bb3c4a714a9
#
_cell.length_a   1.000
_cell.length_b   1.000
_cell.length_c   1.000
_cell.angle_alpha   90.00
_cell.angle_beta   90.00
_cell.angle_gamma   90.00
#
_symmetry.space_group_name_H-M   'P 1'
#
loop_
_entity.id
_entity.type
_entity.pdbx_description
1 polymer ?
#
loop_
_entity_poly.entity_id
_entity_poly.type
_entity_poly.pdbx_seq_one_letter_code
_entity_poly.pdbx_strand_id
1 'polypeptide(L)'
;MTTTISVNLVQAALRSEELRDIPADELEADAHDYVRFLLLVKEHPDMPLAPTKRIDRMWHLHMLHPRAYVADCMKLFGEILDHDGGFGGTPDEEPVLREVFATTATLWQEKFGAPYVGSVVACKRNCVSRCQRRCSSKVMAS
;
A
#
# COMPACT_ATOMS: atom_id res chain seq x y z
N MET A 1 0.46 -14.96 -15.51
CA MET A 1 -0.59 -15.20 -14.54
C MET A 1 -0.86 -13.96 -13.73
N THR A 2 -2.11 -13.60 -13.62
CA THR A 2 -2.48 -12.38 -12.95
C THR A 2 -2.64 -12.65 -11.46
N THR A 3 -1.99 -11.84 -10.64
CA THR A 3 -2.22 -11.88 -9.21
C THR A 3 -3.52 -11.17 -8.92
N THR A 4 -4.41 -11.84 -8.20
CA THR A 4 -5.67 -11.24 -7.80
C THR A 4 -5.83 -11.35 -6.30
N ILE A 5 -6.51 -10.36 -5.76
CA ILE A 5 -6.94 -10.41 -4.36
C ILE A 5 -8.38 -10.89 -4.30
N SER A 6 -8.78 -11.41 -3.16
CA SER A 6 -10.08 -12.06 -3.03
C SER A 6 -11.25 -11.10 -2.79
N VAL A 7 -10.99 -9.80 -2.71
CA VAL A 7 -12.01 -8.78 -2.47
C VAL A 7 -12.22 -7.95 -3.74
N ASN A 8 -13.47 -7.71 -4.08
CA ASN A 8 -13.80 -6.74 -5.12
C ASN A 8 -13.75 -5.35 -4.50
N LEU A 9 -12.60 -4.68 -4.66
CA LEU A 9 -12.37 -3.39 -4.02
C LEU A 9 -13.24 -2.28 -4.60
N VAL A 10 -13.57 -2.34 -5.89
CA VAL A 10 -14.44 -1.34 -6.48
C VAL A 10 -15.83 -1.40 -5.82
N GLN A 11 -16.38 -2.58 -5.67
CA GLN A 11 -17.66 -2.73 -5.01
C GLN A 11 -17.59 -2.33 -3.54
N ALA A 12 -16.51 -2.67 -2.86
CA ALA A 12 -16.32 -2.27 -1.49
C ALA A 12 -16.26 -0.74 -1.36
N ALA A 13 -15.58 -0.08 -2.30
CA ALA A 13 -15.50 1.38 -2.31
C ALA A 13 -16.86 2.02 -2.55
N LEU A 14 -17.66 1.45 -3.44
CA LEU A 14 -19.00 1.98 -3.73
C LEU A 14 -19.94 1.87 -2.52
N ARG A 15 -19.64 0.99 -1.59
CA ARG A 15 -20.38 0.86 -0.34
C ARG A 15 -19.82 1.70 0.79
N SER A 16 -18.70 2.34 0.56
CA SER A 16 -18.00 3.15 1.55
C SER A 16 -18.50 4.59 1.48
N GLU A 17 -18.79 5.19 2.61
CA GLU A 17 -19.20 6.59 2.66
C GLU A 17 -18.09 7.50 2.16
N GLU A 18 -16.84 7.12 2.39
CA GLU A 18 -15.70 7.95 2.01
C GLU A 18 -15.42 7.90 0.52
N LEU A 19 -15.66 6.78 -0.13
CA LEU A 19 -15.18 6.54 -1.49
C LEU A 19 -16.28 6.40 -2.54
N ARG A 20 -17.52 6.28 -2.14
CA ARG A 20 -18.62 5.99 -3.08
C ARG A 20 -18.86 7.09 -4.12
N ASP A 21 -18.42 8.31 -3.84
CA ASP A 21 -18.60 9.42 -4.77
C ASP A 21 -17.46 9.55 -5.78
N ILE A 22 -16.45 8.70 -5.68
CA ILE A 22 -15.36 8.67 -6.64
C ILE A 22 -15.83 7.89 -7.87
N PRO A 23 -15.57 8.41 -9.09
CA PRO A 23 -15.97 7.70 -10.30
C PRO A 23 -15.44 6.27 -10.34
N ALA A 24 -16.26 5.36 -10.86
CA ALA A 24 -15.93 3.93 -10.88
C ALA A 24 -14.64 3.63 -11.65
N ASP A 25 -14.38 4.36 -12.74
CA ASP A 25 -13.17 4.16 -13.50
C ASP A 25 -11.91 4.56 -12.72
N GLU A 26 -12.01 5.59 -11.89
CA GLU A 26 -10.90 5.95 -11.00
C GLU A 26 -10.69 4.89 -9.92
N LEU A 27 -11.77 4.35 -9.37
CA LEU A 27 -11.67 3.29 -8.38
C LEU A 27 -11.06 2.04 -8.97
N GLU A 28 -11.39 1.71 -10.21
CA GLU A 28 -10.78 0.58 -10.90
C GLU A 28 -9.28 0.78 -11.09
N ALA A 29 -8.88 1.98 -11.50
CA ALA A 29 -7.47 2.31 -11.65
C ALA A 29 -6.74 2.21 -10.32
N ASP A 30 -7.35 2.71 -9.24
CA ASP A 30 -6.76 2.65 -7.90
C ASP A 30 -6.60 1.22 -7.42
N ALA A 31 -7.62 0.39 -7.66
CA ALA A 31 -7.57 -1.02 -7.27
C ALA A 31 -6.48 -1.76 -8.06
N HIS A 32 -6.34 -1.47 -9.33
CA HIS A 32 -5.30 -2.05 -10.16
C HIS A 32 -3.91 -1.65 -9.68
N ASP A 33 -3.73 -0.39 -9.35
CA ASP A 33 -2.45 0.11 -8.85
C ASP A 33 -2.14 -0.46 -7.47
N TYR A 34 -3.15 -0.70 -6.64
CA TYR A 34 -2.93 -1.35 -5.36
C TYR A 34 -2.38 -2.77 -5.54
N VAL A 35 -2.92 -3.54 -6.47
CA VAL A 35 -2.38 -4.88 -6.76
C VAL A 35 -0.94 -4.79 -7.24
N ARG A 36 -0.64 -3.84 -8.10
CA ARG A 36 0.74 -3.59 -8.54
C ARG A 36 1.65 -3.25 -7.37
N PHE A 37 1.16 -2.44 -6.44
CA PHE A 37 1.91 -2.10 -5.23
C PHE A 37 2.23 -3.36 -4.41
N LEU A 38 1.26 -4.24 -4.24
CA LEU A 38 1.48 -5.50 -3.52
C LEU A 38 2.53 -6.37 -4.22
N LEU A 39 2.52 -6.41 -5.55
CA LEU A 39 3.54 -7.14 -6.29
C LEU A 39 4.93 -6.53 -6.10
N LEU A 40 4.99 -5.22 -6.04
CA LEU A 40 6.25 -4.53 -5.79
C LEU A 40 6.77 -4.85 -4.39
N VAL A 41 5.89 -4.85 -3.40
CA VAL A 41 6.24 -5.23 -2.03
C VAL A 41 6.77 -6.66 -1.99
N LYS A 42 6.12 -7.55 -2.73
CA LYS A 42 6.53 -8.95 -2.79
C LYS A 42 7.96 -9.11 -3.31
N GLU A 43 8.32 -8.30 -4.30
CA GLU A 43 9.66 -8.36 -4.89
C GLU A 43 10.73 -7.71 -4.02
N HIS A 44 10.34 -6.89 -3.08
CA HIS A 44 11.26 -6.17 -2.21
C HIS A 44 10.92 -6.39 -0.73
N PRO A 45 11.01 -7.64 -0.26
CA PRO A 45 10.51 -7.97 1.08
C PRO A 45 11.32 -7.36 2.23
N ASP A 46 12.53 -6.89 1.94
CA ASP A 46 13.39 -6.30 2.98
C ASP A 46 13.34 -4.78 3.00
N MET A 47 12.50 -4.18 2.17
CA MET A 47 12.40 -2.73 2.06
C MET A 47 11.01 -2.25 2.44
N PRO A 48 10.91 -1.19 3.24
CA PRO A 48 9.62 -0.52 3.38
C PRO A 48 9.31 0.22 2.10
N LEU A 49 8.05 0.19 1.67
CA LEU A 49 7.59 0.92 0.51
C LEU A 49 6.40 1.77 0.93
N ALA A 50 6.25 2.92 0.31
CA ALA A 50 5.20 3.87 0.66
C ALA A 50 4.16 3.95 -0.46
N PRO A 51 2.87 3.76 -0.13
CA PRO A 51 1.82 3.89 -1.12
C PRO A 51 1.52 5.36 -1.42
N THR A 52 0.95 5.61 -2.60
CA THR A 52 0.30 6.88 -2.85
C THR A 52 -0.99 6.91 -2.02
N LYS A 53 -1.57 8.09 -1.88
CA LYS A 53 -2.85 8.21 -1.18
C LYS A 53 -3.94 7.34 -1.81
N ARG A 54 -3.94 7.27 -3.13
CA ARG A 54 -4.93 6.46 -3.86
C ARG A 54 -4.76 4.98 -3.58
N ILE A 55 -3.52 4.51 -3.57
CA ILE A 55 -3.23 3.11 -3.25
C ILE A 55 -3.55 2.83 -1.77
N ASP A 56 -3.20 3.75 -0.90
CA ASP A 56 -3.42 3.61 0.53
C ASP A 56 -4.89 3.38 0.87
N ARG A 57 -5.80 4.11 0.23
CA ARG A 57 -7.22 3.92 0.52
C ARG A 57 -7.74 2.57 0.05
N MET A 58 -7.17 2.00 -1.02
CA MET A 58 -7.50 0.64 -1.43
C MET A 58 -6.95 -0.38 -0.44
N TRP A 59 -5.76 -0.12 0.09
CA TRP A 59 -5.16 -0.96 1.12
C TRP A 59 -6.05 -1.00 2.36
N HIS A 60 -6.55 0.17 2.79
CA HIS A 60 -7.47 0.26 3.93
C HIS A 60 -8.74 -0.54 3.69
N LEU A 61 -9.32 -0.46 2.50
CA LEU A 61 -10.49 -1.24 2.15
C LEU A 61 -10.22 -2.74 2.26
N HIS A 62 -9.06 -3.17 1.78
CA HIS A 62 -8.68 -4.58 1.85
C HIS A 62 -8.59 -5.02 3.31
N MET A 63 -7.96 -4.22 4.16
CA MET A 63 -7.83 -4.53 5.57
C MET A 63 -9.16 -4.56 6.32
N LEU A 64 -10.16 -3.83 5.84
CA LEU A 64 -11.50 -3.89 6.43
C LEU A 64 -12.19 -5.22 6.20
N HIS A 65 -11.62 -6.06 5.35
CA HIS A 65 -12.05 -7.43 5.13
C HIS A 65 -10.98 -8.35 5.70
N PRO A 66 -10.88 -8.47 7.04
CA PRO A 66 -9.68 -9.04 7.67
C PRO A 66 -9.40 -10.49 7.28
N ARG A 67 -10.45 -11.29 7.13
CA ARG A 67 -10.27 -12.69 6.75
C ARG A 67 -9.67 -12.81 5.35
N ALA A 68 -10.18 -12.01 4.42
CA ALA A 68 -9.67 -11.95 3.05
C ALA A 68 -8.26 -11.38 3.03
N TYR A 69 -8.03 -10.32 3.80
CA TYR A 69 -6.72 -9.69 3.87
C TYR A 69 -5.66 -10.67 4.34
N VAL A 70 -5.93 -11.40 5.42
CA VAL A 70 -5.00 -12.40 5.95
C VAL A 70 -4.72 -13.48 4.91
N ALA A 71 -5.78 -14.01 4.28
CA ALA A 71 -5.63 -15.08 3.29
C ALA A 71 -4.80 -14.61 2.09
N ASP A 72 -5.08 -13.41 1.60
CA ASP A 72 -4.34 -12.85 0.46
C ASP A 72 -2.88 -12.58 0.82
N CYS A 73 -2.62 -12.06 2.02
CA CYS A 73 -1.25 -11.84 2.48
C CYS A 73 -0.48 -13.16 2.59
N MET A 74 -1.09 -14.17 3.16
CA MET A 74 -0.43 -15.47 3.28
C MET A 74 -0.10 -16.06 1.92
N LYS A 75 -1.00 -15.87 0.96
CA LYS A 75 -0.78 -16.36 -0.40
C LYS A 75 0.34 -15.60 -1.11
N LEU A 76 0.39 -14.29 -0.95
CA LEU A 76 1.35 -13.44 -1.63
C LEU A 76 2.71 -13.40 -0.95
N PHE A 77 2.72 -13.33 0.36
CA PHE A 77 3.93 -13.03 1.14
C PHE A 77 4.34 -14.14 2.11
N GLY A 78 3.45 -15.07 2.40
CA GLY A 78 3.68 -16.07 3.44
C GLY A 78 3.58 -15.50 4.84
N GLU A 79 3.15 -14.27 4.99
CA GLU A 79 2.96 -13.61 6.28
C GLU A 79 2.05 -12.40 6.08
N ILE A 80 1.54 -11.86 7.17
CA ILE A 80 0.67 -10.68 7.11
C ILE A 80 1.54 -9.47 6.82
N LEU A 81 1.13 -8.69 5.83
CA LEU A 81 1.77 -7.41 5.52
C LEU A 81 1.24 -6.36 6.49
N ASP A 82 2.11 -5.84 7.33
CA ASP A 82 1.74 -4.84 8.29
C ASP A 82 1.55 -3.48 7.63
N HIS A 83 0.50 -2.79 8.05
CA HIS A 83 0.20 -1.43 7.57
C HIS A 83 0.51 -0.48 8.72
N ASP A 84 1.63 0.23 8.59
CA ASP A 84 2.06 1.15 9.63
C ASP A 84 1.43 2.52 9.40
N GLY A 85 0.18 2.62 9.80
CA GLY A 85 -0.56 3.88 9.68
C GLY A 85 -0.04 4.91 10.64
N GLY A 86 0.18 6.12 10.14
CA GLY A 86 0.68 7.22 10.95
C GLY A 86 2.19 7.39 10.89
N PHE A 87 2.91 6.46 10.29
CA PHE A 87 4.35 6.65 10.10
C PHE A 87 4.60 7.92 9.26
N GLY A 88 5.56 8.71 9.68
CA GLY A 88 5.86 9.98 9.02
C GLY A 88 5.15 11.17 9.63
N GLY A 89 4.34 10.92 10.66
CA GLY A 89 3.59 11.99 11.34
C GLY A 89 4.42 12.83 12.29
N THR A 90 5.67 12.44 12.55
CA THR A 90 6.57 13.22 13.40
C THR A 90 7.64 13.88 12.55
N PRO A 91 8.24 14.98 13.05
CA PRO A 91 9.33 15.63 12.31
C PRO A 91 10.51 14.72 11.99
N ASP A 92 10.79 13.75 12.84
CA ASP A 92 11.88 12.82 12.63
C ASP A 92 11.57 11.80 11.54
N GLU A 93 10.31 11.41 11.42
CA GLU A 93 9.87 10.40 10.47
C GLU A 93 9.59 10.95 9.08
N GLU A 94 9.23 12.23 9.00
CA GLU A 94 8.84 12.82 7.72
C GLU A 94 9.92 12.69 6.64
N PRO A 95 11.20 13.03 6.91
CA PRO A 95 12.23 12.86 5.88
C PRO A 95 12.43 11.40 5.49
N VAL A 96 12.29 10.48 6.45
CA VAL A 96 12.38 9.05 6.16
C VAL A 96 11.26 8.60 5.24
N LEU A 97 10.05 9.07 5.50
CA LEU A 97 8.91 8.76 4.65
C LEU A 97 9.11 9.28 3.23
N ARG A 98 9.62 10.50 3.08
CA ARG A 98 9.90 11.07 1.77
C ARG A 98 10.92 10.25 1.00
N GLU A 99 11.95 9.77 1.68
CA GLU A 99 12.96 8.93 1.08
C GLU A 99 12.37 7.58 0.66
N VAL A 100 11.58 6.97 1.53
CA VAL A 100 10.90 5.71 1.23
C VAL A 100 9.98 5.88 0.03
N PHE A 101 9.24 6.98 -0.03
CA PHE A 101 8.35 7.26 -1.16
C PHE A 101 9.14 7.42 -2.45
N ALA A 102 10.24 8.17 -2.41
CA ALA A 102 11.09 8.36 -3.59
C ALA A 102 11.67 7.04 -4.10
N THR A 103 12.09 6.18 -3.18
CA THR A 103 12.58 4.85 -3.54
C THR A 103 11.48 4.02 -4.17
N THR A 104 10.28 4.06 -3.58
CA THR A 104 9.13 3.34 -4.13
C THR A 104 8.83 3.81 -5.55
N ALA A 105 8.86 5.13 -5.77
CA ALA A 105 8.60 5.71 -7.09
C ALA A 105 9.61 5.22 -8.13
N THR A 106 10.88 5.15 -7.74
CA THR A 106 11.92 4.64 -8.65
C THR A 106 11.67 3.17 -9.01
N LEU A 107 11.38 2.34 -8.02
CA LEU A 107 11.11 0.92 -8.24
C LEU A 107 9.87 0.71 -9.08
N TRP A 108 8.85 1.53 -8.87
CA TRP A 108 7.63 1.48 -9.65
C TRP A 108 7.90 1.79 -11.12
N GLN A 109 8.63 2.87 -11.37
CA GLN A 109 8.99 3.27 -12.72
C GLN A 109 9.79 2.17 -13.43
N GLU A 110 10.73 1.56 -12.73
CA GLU A 110 11.56 0.50 -13.29
C GLU A 110 10.74 -0.74 -13.64
N LYS A 111 9.79 -1.09 -12.77
CA LYS A 111 9.01 -2.30 -12.98
C LYS A 111 7.87 -2.12 -13.99
N PHE A 112 7.15 -1.02 -13.91
CA PHE A 112 5.92 -0.83 -14.69
C PHE A 112 6.07 0.16 -15.83
N GLY A 113 7.20 0.86 -15.92
CA GLY A 113 7.45 1.81 -17.00
C GLY A 113 6.54 3.03 -16.97
N ALA A 114 6.02 3.38 -15.81
CA ALA A 114 5.09 4.47 -15.65
C ALA A 114 5.41 5.26 -14.38
N PRO A 115 5.07 6.56 -14.33
CA PRO A 115 5.33 7.36 -13.14
C PRO A 115 4.45 6.90 -11.98
N TYR A 116 5.00 7.00 -10.77
CA TYR A 116 4.28 6.72 -9.53
C TYR A 116 3.51 7.98 -9.16
N VAL A 117 2.24 8.01 -9.54
CA VAL A 117 1.42 9.22 -9.44
C VAL A 117 0.74 9.31 -8.09
N GLY A 118 0.94 10.42 -7.40
CA GLY A 118 0.30 10.67 -6.15
C GLY A 118 1.18 11.47 -5.22
N SER A 119 0.72 11.67 -4.01
CA SER A 119 1.42 12.46 -3.02
C SER A 119 1.44 11.74 -1.69
N VAL A 120 2.61 11.67 -1.10
CA VAL A 120 2.75 11.18 0.27
C VAL A 120 2.19 12.19 1.27
N VAL A 121 2.29 13.46 0.95
CA VAL A 121 1.87 14.53 1.87
C VAL A 121 0.35 14.58 2.03
N ALA A 122 -0.37 14.18 1.00
CA ALA A 122 -1.83 14.23 1.03
C ALA A 122 -2.44 13.19 1.96
N CYS A 123 -1.69 12.20 2.35
CA CYS A 123 -2.17 11.19 3.28
C CYS A 123 -1.76 11.56 4.70
N LYS A 124 -2.70 11.95 5.51
CA LYS A 124 -2.42 12.28 6.90
C LYS A 124 -1.91 11.10 7.73
N ARG A 125 -2.20 9.93 7.28
CA ARG A 125 -1.78 8.72 7.97
C ARG A 125 -0.43 8.21 7.52
N ASN A 126 0.05 8.70 6.39
CA ASN A 126 1.39 8.40 5.91
C ASN A 126 1.80 6.94 6.13
N CYS A 127 1.19 6.07 5.39
CA CYS A 127 1.38 4.65 5.58
C CYS A 127 2.58 4.15 4.80
N VAL A 128 3.27 3.19 5.37
CA VAL A 128 4.33 2.47 4.67
C VAL A 128 4.05 0.98 4.78
N SER A 129 4.51 0.23 3.80
CA SER A 129 4.46 -1.21 3.88
C SER A 129 5.57 -1.71 4.77
N ARG A 130 5.29 -2.73 5.53
CA ARG A 130 6.28 -3.40 6.35
C ARG A 130 6.02 -4.87 6.38
N CYS A 131 7.05 -5.62 6.13
CA CYS A 131 7.03 -7.02 6.49
C CYS A 131 7.07 -7.07 8.00
N GLN A 132 6.04 -7.60 8.59
CA GLN A 132 5.86 -7.63 10.04
C GLN A 132 7.11 -8.12 10.75
N ARG A 133 7.66 -9.19 10.26
CA ARG A 133 8.79 -9.82 10.91
C ARG A 133 10.09 -9.08 10.71
N ARG A 134 10.35 -8.66 9.47
CA ARG A 134 11.66 -8.08 9.14
C ARG A 134 11.74 -6.59 9.41
N CYS A 135 10.75 -5.86 8.93
CA CYS A 135 10.80 -4.42 9.03
C CYS A 135 10.56 -3.94 10.44
N SER A 136 9.66 -4.61 11.17
CA SER A 136 9.43 -4.27 12.57
C SER A 136 10.68 -4.49 13.40
N SER A 137 11.40 -5.57 13.15
CA SER A 137 12.65 -5.83 13.86
C SER A 137 13.68 -4.75 13.61
N LYS A 138 13.81 -4.31 12.36
CA LYS A 138 14.74 -3.23 12.01
C LYS A 138 14.34 -1.92 12.67
N VAL A 139 13.07 -1.61 12.67
CA VAL A 139 12.59 -0.38 13.28
C VAL A 139 12.78 -0.42 14.79
N MET A 140 12.53 -1.54 15.41
CA MET A 140 12.70 -1.69 16.84
C MET A 140 14.17 -1.64 17.27
N ALA A 141 15.06 -2.05 16.37
CA ALA A 141 16.50 -2.02 16.65
C ALA A 141 17.07 -0.63 16.52
N SER A 142 16.40 0.25 15.82
CA SER A 142 16.84 1.65 15.68
C SER A 142 16.21 2.53 16.75
#